data_09035ee0f55063d093fefb4f430720aa
#
_entry.id   09035ee0f55063d093fefb4f430720aa
#
_cell.length_a   1.000
_cell.length_b   1.000
_cell.length_c   1.000
_cell.angle_alpha   90.00
_cell.angle_beta   90.00
_cell.angle_gamma   90.00
#
_symmetry.space_group_name_H-M   'P 1'
#
loop_
_entity.id
_entity.type
_entity.pdbx_description
1 polymer ?
#
loop_
_entity_poly.entity_id
_entity_poly.type
_entity_poly.pdbx_seq_one_letter_code
_entity_poly.pdbx_strand_id
1 'polypeptide(L)'
;AYDLYNYLLMLMIALTDYAQKRIDTAKAKLKPTKEELYPNMKFVENKFIAQLEVNKQLTEFVANQKRTWANDQDFVKELYDKIVESDIYKEYMASTDNSYEADRELWRKLYKMFVFNNDSLDQVLEDQSLYWNDDKEIVDTFVLKTIKRFEEKQGANQPLLPEFKDDEDQEFARRLFRRTILNADYYRHLISENTKNWDLDRVAFMDVIIMQTALAEILSFPNIPVSVSLNEYVEIAKL
;
A
#
# COMPACT_ATOMS: atom_id res chain seq x y z
N ALA A 1 -5.15 -2.35 3.88
CA ALA A 1 -4.88 -1.98 2.48
C ALA A 1 -4.47 -0.52 2.31
N TYR A 2 -5.26 0.47 2.76
CA TYR A 2 -5.00 1.90 2.53
C TYR A 2 -3.69 2.39 3.16
N ASP A 3 -3.41 2.03 4.41
CA ASP A 3 -2.15 2.38 5.08
C ASP A 3 -0.95 1.76 4.36
N LEU A 4 -1.05 0.48 3.96
CA LEU A 4 -0.01 -0.21 3.20
C LEU A 4 0.24 0.47 1.84
N TYR A 5 -0.82 0.85 1.13
CA TYR A 5 -0.71 1.57 -0.14
C TYR A 5 0.11 2.86 -0.01
N ASN A 6 -0.20 3.69 0.98
CA ASN A 6 0.55 4.92 1.22
C ASN A 6 1.98 4.63 1.71
N TYR A 7 2.17 3.61 2.54
CA TYR A 7 3.48 3.22 3.03
C TYR A 7 4.40 2.75 1.90
N LEU A 8 3.88 2.02 0.91
CA LEU A 8 4.63 1.61 -0.28
C LEU A 8 4.92 2.80 -1.23
N LEU A 9 4.05 3.80 -1.32
CA LEU A 9 4.38 5.05 -2.01
C LEU A 9 5.55 5.78 -1.33
N MET A 10 5.57 5.82 0.00
CA MET A 10 6.66 6.42 0.78
C MET A 10 8.00 5.69 0.59
N LEU A 11 7.99 4.39 0.27
CA LEU A 11 9.22 3.63 0.00
C LEU A 11 10.00 4.21 -1.18
N MET A 12 9.32 4.64 -2.24
CA MET A 12 9.97 5.25 -3.41
C MET A 12 10.67 6.57 -3.04
N ILE A 13 10.05 7.38 -2.18
CA ILE A 13 10.67 8.60 -1.64
C ILE A 13 11.86 8.24 -0.76
N ALA A 14 11.72 7.28 0.15
CA ALA A 14 12.80 6.86 1.05
C ALA A 14 14.04 6.32 0.30
N LEU A 15 13.85 5.61 -0.80
CA LEU A 15 14.94 5.16 -1.68
C LEU A 15 15.66 6.33 -2.35
N THR A 16 14.93 7.36 -2.77
CA THR A 16 15.50 8.57 -3.37
C THR A 16 16.25 9.40 -2.34
N ASP A 17 15.69 9.57 -1.13
CA ASP A 17 16.34 10.24 0.00
C ASP A 17 17.63 9.52 0.41
N TYR A 18 17.61 8.17 0.41
CA TYR A 18 18.80 7.39 0.69
C TYR A 18 19.88 7.60 -0.38
N ALA A 19 19.49 7.66 -1.65
CA ALA A 19 20.41 7.98 -2.75
C ALA A 19 21.05 9.35 -2.57
N GLN A 20 20.26 10.38 -2.25
CA GLN A 20 20.74 11.73 -1.96
C GLN A 20 21.73 11.73 -0.78
N LYS A 21 21.39 11.06 0.30
CA LYS A 21 22.26 10.93 1.48
C LYS A 21 23.58 10.25 1.18
N ARG A 22 23.59 9.24 0.31
CA ARG A 22 24.84 8.61 -0.18
C ARG A 22 25.71 9.59 -0.95
N ILE A 23 25.12 10.38 -1.84
CA ILE A 23 25.82 11.41 -2.61
C ILE A 23 26.44 12.45 -1.67
N ASP A 24 25.67 12.95 -0.72
CA ASP A 24 26.15 13.96 0.25
C ASP A 24 27.27 13.43 1.12
N THR A 25 27.15 12.18 1.56
CA THR A 25 28.21 11.49 2.33
C THR A 25 29.48 11.32 1.49
N ALA A 26 29.36 10.97 0.21
CA ALA A 26 30.51 10.81 -0.69
C ALA A 26 31.22 12.14 -0.94
N LYS A 27 30.47 13.22 -1.15
CA LYS A 27 31.03 14.59 -1.30
C LYS A 27 31.74 15.09 -0.04
N ALA A 28 31.28 14.69 1.14
CA ALA A 28 31.84 15.11 2.42
C ALA A 28 33.10 14.35 2.86
N LYS A 29 33.60 13.39 2.08
CA LYS A 29 34.86 12.69 2.36
C LYS A 29 36.05 13.67 2.39
N LEU A 30 37.07 13.33 3.17
CA LEU A 30 38.31 14.13 3.24
C LEU A 30 39.02 14.26 1.89
N LYS A 31 38.89 13.25 1.03
CA LYS A 31 39.45 13.21 -0.33
C LYS A 31 38.43 12.58 -1.27
N PRO A 32 37.41 13.31 -1.67
CA PRO A 32 36.42 12.80 -2.61
C PRO A 32 37.04 12.66 -4.01
N THR A 33 36.60 11.67 -4.79
CA THR A 33 36.96 11.57 -6.18
C THR A 33 36.27 12.62 -7.03
N LYS A 34 36.67 12.79 -8.28
CA LYS A 34 35.99 13.74 -9.19
C LYS A 34 34.55 13.33 -9.44
N GLU A 35 34.28 12.04 -9.57
CA GLU A 35 32.94 11.48 -9.74
C GLU A 35 32.08 11.69 -8.49
N GLU A 36 32.65 11.62 -7.29
CA GLU A 36 31.95 11.89 -6.03
C GLU A 36 31.65 13.39 -5.85
N LEU A 37 32.48 14.29 -6.37
CA LEU A 37 32.21 15.72 -6.35
C LEU A 37 31.16 16.15 -7.35
N TYR A 38 31.13 15.50 -8.52
CA TYR A 38 30.21 15.81 -9.62
C TYR A 38 29.42 14.57 -10.04
N PRO A 39 28.58 14.00 -9.15
CA PRO A 39 27.80 12.82 -9.45
C PRO A 39 26.70 13.11 -10.47
N ASN A 40 26.26 12.06 -11.15
CA ASN A 40 25.04 12.14 -11.93
C ASN A 40 23.82 12.23 -10.99
N MET A 41 23.13 13.34 -11.01
CA MET A 41 21.99 13.63 -10.12
C MET A 41 20.64 13.12 -10.65
N LYS A 42 20.61 12.54 -11.85
CA LYS A 42 19.38 12.21 -12.57
C LYS A 42 18.38 11.40 -11.74
N PHE A 43 18.84 10.44 -10.95
CA PHE A 43 17.96 9.62 -10.10
C PHE A 43 17.33 10.42 -8.95
N VAL A 44 18.10 11.26 -8.28
CA VAL A 44 17.62 12.07 -7.14
C VAL A 44 16.84 13.31 -7.59
N GLU A 45 17.04 13.76 -8.82
CA GLU A 45 16.29 14.86 -9.45
C GLU A 45 15.06 14.34 -10.24
N ASN A 46 14.65 13.10 -10.01
CA ASN A 46 13.50 12.47 -10.67
C ASN A 46 12.21 13.27 -10.41
N LYS A 47 11.59 13.76 -11.48
CA LYS A 47 10.42 14.65 -11.41
C LYS A 47 9.17 13.95 -10.87
N PHE A 48 9.02 12.66 -11.15
CA PHE A 48 7.89 11.89 -10.62
C PHE A 48 7.98 11.77 -9.09
N ILE A 49 9.18 11.50 -8.54
CA ILE A 49 9.38 11.47 -7.08
C ILE A 49 9.20 12.84 -6.47
N ALA A 50 9.76 13.90 -7.06
CA ALA A 50 9.56 15.26 -6.60
C ALA A 50 8.07 15.64 -6.54
N GLN A 51 7.27 15.20 -7.51
CA GLN A 51 5.82 15.40 -7.49
C GLN A 51 5.14 14.56 -6.39
N LEU A 52 5.57 13.31 -6.20
CA LEU A 52 5.01 12.42 -5.18
C LEU A 52 5.29 12.96 -3.76
N GLU A 53 6.49 13.47 -3.53
CA GLU A 53 6.93 14.04 -2.25
C GLU A 53 6.08 15.25 -1.82
N VAL A 54 5.68 16.10 -2.76
CA VAL A 54 4.83 17.27 -2.50
C VAL A 54 3.34 16.98 -2.64
N ASN A 55 2.95 15.74 -2.89
CA ASN A 55 1.55 15.36 -3.05
C ASN A 55 0.77 15.62 -1.76
N LYS A 56 -0.32 16.40 -1.85
CA LYS A 56 -1.08 16.85 -0.68
C LYS A 56 -1.68 15.71 0.13
N GLN A 57 -2.26 14.70 -0.55
CA GLN A 57 -2.89 13.56 0.13
C GLN A 57 -1.84 12.69 0.83
N LEU A 58 -0.69 12.45 0.19
CA LEU A 58 0.39 11.69 0.80
C LEU A 58 1.02 12.46 1.96
N THR A 59 1.24 13.76 1.82
CA THR A 59 1.79 14.63 2.88
C THR A 59 0.86 14.67 4.09
N GLU A 60 -0.45 14.77 3.89
CA GLU A 60 -1.45 14.72 4.95
C GLU A 60 -1.46 13.36 5.64
N PHE A 61 -1.39 12.28 4.88
CA PHE A 61 -1.27 10.92 5.43
C PHE A 61 -0.04 10.79 6.31
N VAL A 62 1.14 11.20 5.82
CA VAL A 62 2.42 11.14 6.55
C VAL A 62 2.36 11.94 7.85
N ALA A 63 1.76 13.13 7.83
CA ALA A 63 1.64 13.98 9.03
C ALA A 63 0.82 13.31 10.17
N ASN A 64 -0.10 12.43 9.81
CA ASN A 64 -0.98 11.72 10.74
C ASN A 64 -0.48 10.32 11.12
N GLN A 65 0.63 9.85 10.55
CA GLN A 65 1.17 8.51 10.78
C GLN A 65 2.47 8.55 11.60
N LYS A 66 2.65 7.50 12.40
CA LYS A 66 3.92 7.28 13.14
C LYS A 66 4.88 6.36 12.38
N ARG A 67 4.38 5.62 11.41
CA ARG A 67 5.18 4.66 10.63
C ARG A 67 6.02 5.40 9.59
N THR A 68 7.29 5.07 9.52
CA THR A 68 8.24 5.69 8.60
C THR A 68 9.32 4.70 8.22
N TRP A 69 9.85 4.77 7.01
CA TRP A 69 11.00 3.99 6.55
C TRP A 69 12.33 4.36 7.24
N ALA A 70 12.32 5.38 8.10
CA ALA A 70 13.49 5.74 8.91
C ALA A 70 13.90 4.62 9.89
N ASN A 71 12.96 3.76 10.28
CA ASN A 71 13.22 2.63 11.18
C ASN A 71 13.79 1.41 10.44
N ASP A 72 13.59 1.32 9.13
CA ASP A 72 13.94 0.17 8.29
C ASP A 72 15.06 0.52 7.28
N GLN A 73 16.04 1.34 7.73
CA GLN A 73 17.10 1.86 6.88
C GLN A 73 18.01 0.78 6.29
N ASP A 74 18.19 -0.34 6.98
CA ASP A 74 18.98 -1.47 6.48
C ASP A 74 18.29 -2.11 5.27
N PHE A 75 16.96 -2.27 5.31
CA PHE A 75 16.18 -2.73 4.17
C PHE A 75 16.24 -1.74 3.00
N VAL A 76 16.03 -0.45 3.26
CA VAL A 76 16.11 0.61 2.22
C VAL A 76 17.47 0.61 1.55
N LYS A 77 18.55 0.47 2.32
CA LYS A 77 19.92 0.36 1.80
C LYS A 77 20.10 -0.87 0.91
N GLU A 78 19.71 -2.04 1.40
CA GLU A 78 19.85 -3.30 0.65
C GLU A 78 19.07 -3.24 -0.67
N LEU A 79 17.84 -2.74 -0.64
CA LEU A 79 17.00 -2.59 -1.81
C LEU A 79 17.61 -1.60 -2.81
N TYR A 80 18.10 -0.46 -2.33
CA TYR A 80 18.79 0.52 -3.17
C TYR A 80 20.05 -0.04 -3.82
N ASP A 81 20.87 -0.80 -3.09
CA ASP A 81 22.09 -1.41 -3.63
C ASP A 81 21.73 -2.40 -4.77
N LYS A 82 20.68 -3.19 -4.63
CA LYS A 82 20.15 -4.05 -5.71
C LYS A 82 19.66 -3.24 -6.93
N ILE A 83 18.98 -2.11 -6.68
CA ILE A 83 18.49 -1.23 -7.74
C ILE A 83 19.65 -0.67 -8.57
N VAL A 84 20.68 -0.15 -7.93
CA VAL A 84 21.85 0.48 -8.60
C VAL A 84 22.61 -0.53 -9.48
N GLU A 85 22.64 -1.80 -9.11
CA GLU A 85 23.28 -2.86 -9.88
C GLU A 85 22.47 -3.30 -11.11
N SER A 86 21.18 -2.96 -11.18
CA SER A 86 20.28 -3.37 -12.25
C SER A 86 20.56 -2.66 -13.58
N ASP A 87 20.27 -3.36 -14.67
CA ASP A 87 20.34 -2.78 -16.01
C ASP A 87 19.33 -1.65 -16.19
N ILE A 88 18.16 -1.76 -15.60
CA ILE A 88 17.11 -0.72 -15.63
C ILE A 88 17.65 0.61 -15.10
N TYR A 89 18.33 0.58 -13.95
CA TYR A 89 18.92 1.78 -13.35
C TYR A 89 20.07 2.32 -14.22
N LYS A 90 20.98 1.45 -14.67
CA LYS A 90 22.14 1.85 -15.49
C LYS A 90 21.72 2.46 -16.82
N GLU A 91 20.74 1.86 -17.51
CA GLU A 91 20.20 2.39 -18.76
C GLU A 91 19.54 3.77 -18.54
N TYR A 92 18.76 3.92 -17.48
CA TYR A 92 18.15 5.21 -17.14
C TYR A 92 19.19 6.28 -16.86
N MET A 93 20.24 5.96 -16.06
CA MET A 93 21.30 6.92 -15.72
C MET A 93 22.14 7.32 -16.94
N ALA A 94 22.29 6.43 -17.91
CA ALA A 94 23.02 6.68 -19.16
C ALA A 94 22.17 7.41 -20.23
N SER A 95 20.85 7.36 -20.10
CA SER A 95 19.92 7.98 -21.07
C SER A 95 19.96 9.49 -21.00
N THR A 96 19.84 10.15 -22.15
CA THR A 96 19.72 11.61 -22.30
C THR A 96 18.27 12.09 -22.18
N ASP A 97 17.30 11.18 -22.12
CA ASP A 97 15.90 11.50 -21.90
C ASP A 97 15.67 11.89 -20.45
N ASN A 98 15.33 13.17 -20.22
CA ASN A 98 15.01 13.77 -18.92
C ASN A 98 13.52 14.17 -18.85
N SER A 99 12.66 13.48 -19.61
CA SER A 99 11.22 13.71 -19.57
C SER A 99 10.60 13.17 -18.27
N TYR A 100 9.46 13.73 -17.91
CA TYR A 100 8.65 13.22 -16.79
C TYR A 100 8.21 11.76 -17.02
N GLU A 101 7.88 11.42 -18.26
CA GLU A 101 7.49 10.07 -18.67
C GLU A 101 8.62 9.05 -18.44
N ALA A 102 9.87 9.42 -18.77
CA ALA A 102 11.02 8.56 -18.51
C ALA A 102 11.24 8.35 -17.01
N ASP A 103 11.10 9.40 -16.21
CA ASP A 103 11.22 9.38 -14.76
C ASP A 103 10.14 8.48 -14.12
N ARG A 104 8.89 8.63 -14.55
CA ARG A 104 7.76 7.82 -14.08
C ARG A 104 7.89 6.35 -14.50
N GLU A 105 8.31 6.10 -15.74
CA GLU A 105 8.49 4.73 -16.27
C GLU A 105 9.64 4.00 -15.57
N LEU A 106 10.71 4.70 -15.19
CA LEU A 106 11.76 4.13 -14.34
C LEU A 106 11.14 3.55 -13.07
N TRP A 107 10.38 4.35 -12.32
CA TRP A 107 9.80 3.91 -11.05
C TRP A 107 8.77 2.79 -11.23
N ARG A 108 8.01 2.81 -12.33
CA ARG A 108 7.10 1.70 -12.65
C ARG A 108 7.86 0.38 -12.83
N LYS A 109 9.01 0.42 -13.54
CA LYS A 109 9.85 -0.76 -13.76
C LYS A 109 10.53 -1.21 -12.48
N LEU A 110 11.13 -0.27 -11.72
CA LEU A 110 11.78 -0.57 -10.45
C LEU A 110 10.80 -1.18 -9.44
N TYR A 111 9.63 -0.59 -9.29
CA TYR A 111 8.60 -1.12 -8.42
C TYR A 111 8.22 -2.56 -8.80
N LYS A 112 7.95 -2.79 -10.07
CA LYS A 112 7.57 -4.13 -10.56
C LYS A 112 8.69 -5.16 -10.36
N MET A 113 9.94 -4.76 -10.46
CA MET A 113 11.08 -5.70 -10.41
C MET A 113 11.57 -5.95 -8.97
N PHE A 114 11.54 -4.94 -8.12
CA PHE A 114 12.20 -4.98 -6.83
C PHE A 114 11.28 -4.90 -5.62
N VAL A 115 10.06 -4.40 -5.78
CA VAL A 115 9.08 -4.25 -4.69
C VAL A 115 7.98 -5.29 -4.79
N PHE A 116 7.45 -5.49 -5.99
CA PHE A 116 6.45 -6.52 -6.25
C PHE A 116 7.07 -7.92 -6.02
N ASN A 117 6.43 -8.77 -5.23
CA ASN A 117 6.90 -10.12 -4.88
C ASN A 117 8.32 -10.14 -4.26
N ASN A 118 8.58 -9.28 -3.27
CA ASN A 118 9.84 -9.20 -2.56
C ASN A 118 9.71 -9.80 -1.16
N ASP A 119 10.22 -11.03 -0.95
CA ASP A 119 10.14 -11.76 0.32
C ASP A 119 10.78 -10.99 1.50
N SER A 120 11.87 -10.24 1.25
CA SER A 120 12.51 -9.43 2.30
C SER A 120 11.62 -8.24 2.72
N LEU A 121 10.88 -7.68 1.76
CA LEU A 121 9.88 -6.63 2.06
C LEU A 121 8.72 -7.21 2.86
N ASP A 122 8.26 -8.41 2.50
CA ASP A 122 7.14 -9.06 3.18
C ASP A 122 7.45 -9.27 4.67
N GLN A 123 8.70 -9.61 5.02
CA GLN A 123 9.15 -9.71 6.42
C GLN A 123 9.08 -8.34 7.14
N VAL A 124 9.58 -7.27 6.51
CA VAL A 124 9.51 -5.91 7.08
C VAL A 124 8.07 -5.47 7.28
N LEU A 125 7.18 -5.77 6.34
CA LEU A 125 5.78 -5.42 6.42
C LEU A 125 5.04 -6.21 7.51
N GLU A 126 5.37 -7.47 7.72
CA GLU A 126 4.82 -8.31 8.78
C GLU A 126 5.16 -7.76 10.18
N ASP A 127 6.40 -7.30 10.36
CA ASP A 127 6.83 -6.64 11.61
C ASP A 127 6.05 -5.34 11.88
N GLN A 128 5.62 -4.63 10.83
CA GLN A 128 4.81 -3.42 10.95
C GLN A 128 3.33 -3.73 11.20
N SER A 129 2.78 -4.76 10.56
CA SER A 129 1.39 -5.18 10.70
C SER A 129 1.15 -6.56 10.10
N LEU A 130 0.68 -7.49 10.92
CA LEU A 130 0.32 -8.86 10.52
C LEU A 130 -0.75 -8.92 9.41
N TYR A 131 -1.56 -7.86 9.25
CA TYR A 131 -2.64 -7.80 8.25
C TYR A 131 -2.17 -7.38 6.87
N TRP A 132 -0.92 -6.91 6.72
CA TRP A 132 -0.46 -6.34 5.46
C TRP A 132 -0.08 -7.39 4.42
N ASN A 133 0.34 -8.57 4.85
CA ASN A 133 0.75 -9.63 3.93
C ASN A 133 -0.41 -10.13 3.08
N ASP A 134 -1.61 -10.24 3.65
CA ASP A 134 -2.81 -10.67 2.91
C ASP A 134 -3.24 -9.66 1.85
N ASP A 135 -3.00 -8.37 2.10
CA ASP A 135 -3.39 -7.27 1.21
C ASP A 135 -2.34 -6.94 0.15
N LYS A 136 -1.08 -7.40 0.32
CA LYS A 136 0.07 -6.88 -0.43
C LYS A 136 -0.09 -7.01 -1.93
N GLU A 137 -0.49 -8.17 -2.44
CA GLU A 137 -0.58 -8.41 -3.89
C GLU A 137 -1.56 -7.44 -4.57
N ILE A 138 -2.72 -7.22 -3.96
CA ILE A 138 -3.71 -6.28 -4.49
C ILE A 138 -3.23 -4.83 -4.36
N VAL A 139 -2.58 -4.49 -3.25
CA VAL A 139 -2.06 -3.14 -3.01
C VAL A 139 -0.92 -2.81 -3.98
N ASP A 140 -0.03 -3.75 -4.28
CA ASP A 140 1.01 -3.59 -5.30
C ASP A 140 0.42 -3.22 -6.67
N THR A 141 -0.71 -3.85 -7.04
CA THR A 141 -1.42 -3.50 -8.29
C THR A 141 -1.96 -2.07 -8.25
N PHE A 142 -2.41 -1.61 -7.09
CA PHE A 142 -2.91 -0.25 -6.90
C PHE A 142 -1.78 0.77 -6.98
N VAL A 143 -0.61 0.50 -6.39
CA VAL A 143 0.57 1.36 -6.51
C VAL A 143 1.00 1.47 -7.97
N LEU A 144 1.10 0.35 -8.71
CA LEU A 144 1.44 0.37 -10.13
C LEU A 144 0.43 1.16 -10.98
N LYS A 145 -0.88 1.04 -10.68
CA LYS A 145 -1.92 1.85 -11.32
C LYS A 145 -1.76 3.34 -11.01
N THR A 146 -1.40 3.67 -9.78
CA THR A 146 -1.14 5.05 -9.35
C THR A 146 0.04 5.63 -10.10
N ILE A 147 1.19 4.96 -10.13
CA ILE A 147 2.36 5.40 -10.90
C ILE A 147 1.97 5.69 -12.34
N LYS A 148 1.22 4.78 -12.99
CA LYS A 148 0.79 4.94 -14.38
C LYS A 148 -0.14 6.15 -14.61
N ARG A 149 -0.95 6.52 -13.60
CA ARG A 149 -1.93 7.62 -13.68
C ARG A 149 -1.36 8.99 -13.37
N PHE A 150 -0.15 9.07 -12.82
CA PHE A 150 0.48 10.34 -12.52
C PHE A 150 0.73 11.15 -13.78
N GLU A 151 0.36 12.41 -13.72
CA GLU A 151 0.53 13.41 -14.80
C GLU A 151 1.22 14.64 -14.24
N GLU A 152 2.30 15.08 -14.87
CA GLU A 152 3.10 16.24 -14.44
C GLU A 152 2.24 17.49 -14.20
N LYS A 153 1.25 17.73 -15.09
CA LYS A 153 0.36 18.90 -15.01
C LYS A 153 -0.50 18.97 -13.74
N GLN A 154 -0.72 17.86 -13.05
CA GLN A 154 -1.50 17.83 -11.80
C GLN A 154 -0.69 18.33 -10.60
N GLY A 155 0.64 18.35 -10.69
CA GLY A 155 1.51 18.79 -9.60
C GLY A 155 1.17 18.13 -8.27
N ALA A 156 1.17 18.89 -7.19
CA ALA A 156 0.84 18.42 -5.83
C ALA A 156 -0.61 17.97 -5.64
N ASN A 157 -1.51 18.27 -6.57
CA ASN A 157 -2.93 17.90 -6.49
C ASN A 157 -3.25 16.60 -7.25
N GLN A 158 -2.25 15.87 -7.74
CA GLN A 158 -2.47 14.57 -8.36
C GLN A 158 -3.27 13.65 -7.42
N PRO A 159 -4.45 13.15 -7.83
CA PRO A 159 -5.25 12.28 -6.96
C PRO A 159 -4.55 10.95 -6.70
N LEU A 160 -4.51 10.53 -5.44
CA LEU A 160 -4.20 9.17 -5.02
C LEU A 160 -5.47 8.33 -4.94
N LEU A 161 -5.33 7.03 -4.75
CA LEU A 161 -6.48 6.17 -4.53
C LEU A 161 -7.06 6.46 -3.13
N PRO A 162 -8.36 6.72 -3.03
CA PRO A 162 -9.00 6.96 -1.75
C PRO A 162 -9.15 5.65 -0.96
N GLU A 163 -9.30 5.76 0.37
CA GLU A 163 -9.60 4.62 1.23
C GLU A 163 -10.95 3.98 0.90
N PHE A 164 -11.95 4.81 0.65
CA PHE A 164 -13.28 4.41 0.23
C PHE A 164 -13.63 5.08 -1.10
N LYS A 165 -14.48 4.46 -1.88
CA LYS A 165 -14.92 4.99 -3.17
C LYS A 165 -15.65 6.33 -3.00
N ASP A 166 -16.50 6.40 -1.97
CA ASP A 166 -17.31 7.58 -1.61
C ASP A 166 -17.70 7.55 -0.12
N ASP A 167 -18.40 8.59 0.32
CA ASP A 167 -18.86 8.72 1.72
C ASP A 167 -19.92 7.67 2.09
N GLU A 168 -20.69 7.17 1.10
CA GLU A 168 -21.71 6.13 1.33
C GLU A 168 -21.04 4.80 1.68
N ASP A 169 -19.98 4.43 0.96
CA ASP A 169 -19.19 3.23 1.25
C ASP A 169 -18.53 3.32 2.63
N GLN A 170 -18.03 4.50 3.01
CA GLN A 170 -17.44 4.71 4.33
C GLN A 170 -18.48 4.56 5.45
N GLU A 171 -19.64 5.17 5.28
CA GLU A 171 -20.73 5.09 6.28
C GLU A 171 -21.30 3.66 6.35
N PHE A 172 -21.43 2.98 5.20
CA PHE A 172 -21.83 1.58 5.14
C PHE A 172 -20.87 0.71 5.96
N ALA A 173 -19.56 0.80 5.72
CA ALA A 173 -18.56 0.01 6.43
C ALA A 173 -18.59 0.26 7.95
N ARG A 174 -18.66 1.54 8.37
CA ARG A 174 -18.74 1.91 9.79
C ARG A 174 -20.00 1.37 10.45
N ARG A 175 -21.12 1.50 9.79
CA ARG A 175 -22.42 1.04 10.31
C ARG A 175 -22.47 -0.48 10.39
N LEU A 176 -22.00 -1.17 9.36
CA LEU A 176 -21.91 -2.64 9.34
C LEU A 176 -21.04 -3.15 10.48
N PHE A 177 -19.81 -2.64 10.61
CA PHE A 177 -18.89 -3.00 11.68
C PHE A 177 -19.50 -2.80 13.07
N ARG A 178 -20.09 -1.63 13.32
CA ARG A 178 -20.76 -1.34 14.59
C ARG A 178 -21.92 -2.30 14.87
N ARG A 179 -22.75 -2.58 13.87
CA ARG A 179 -23.88 -3.49 14.03
C ARG A 179 -23.43 -4.92 14.33
N THR A 180 -22.39 -5.38 13.66
CA THR A 180 -21.84 -6.71 13.90
C THR A 180 -21.34 -6.86 15.33
N ILE A 181 -20.54 -5.91 15.83
CA ILE A 181 -19.97 -6.00 17.19
C ILE A 181 -21.06 -5.82 18.27
N LEU A 182 -21.90 -4.81 18.15
CA LEU A 182 -22.90 -4.48 19.20
C LEU A 182 -23.98 -5.55 19.34
N ASN A 183 -24.24 -6.33 18.29
CA ASN A 183 -25.26 -7.37 18.31
C ASN A 183 -24.68 -8.78 18.14
N ALA A 184 -23.37 -8.97 18.38
CA ALA A 184 -22.67 -10.24 18.17
C ALA A 184 -23.36 -11.41 18.87
N ASP A 185 -23.74 -11.25 20.14
CA ASP A 185 -24.41 -12.31 20.92
C ASP A 185 -25.80 -12.62 20.36
N TYR A 186 -26.55 -11.62 19.92
CA TYR A 186 -27.85 -11.82 19.29
C TYR A 186 -27.74 -12.59 17.98
N TYR A 187 -26.78 -12.23 17.14
CA TYR A 187 -26.54 -12.95 15.87
C TYR A 187 -26.06 -14.38 16.12
N ARG A 188 -25.16 -14.59 17.10
CA ARG A 188 -24.73 -15.93 17.51
C ARG A 188 -25.90 -16.79 17.97
N HIS A 189 -26.83 -16.22 18.73
CA HIS A 189 -28.05 -16.89 19.17
C HIS A 189 -28.93 -17.26 17.97
N LEU A 190 -29.18 -16.35 17.04
CA LEU A 190 -29.94 -16.64 15.81
C LEU A 190 -29.31 -17.76 14.98
N ILE A 191 -27.99 -17.81 14.84
CA ILE A 191 -27.29 -18.85 14.14
C ILE A 191 -27.52 -20.19 14.87
N SER A 192 -27.35 -20.21 16.18
CA SER A 192 -27.52 -21.42 17.01
C SER A 192 -28.94 -21.99 16.91
N GLU A 193 -29.98 -21.15 16.94
CA GLU A 193 -31.36 -21.62 16.85
C GLU A 193 -31.74 -22.17 15.46
N ASN A 194 -31.07 -21.70 14.40
CA ASN A 194 -31.40 -22.07 13.04
C ASN A 194 -30.48 -23.14 12.45
N THR A 195 -29.39 -23.51 13.13
CA THR A 195 -28.45 -24.54 12.70
C THR A 195 -28.73 -25.85 13.44
N LYS A 196 -29.63 -26.66 12.89
CA LYS A 196 -29.89 -28.02 13.43
C LYS A 196 -28.69 -28.93 13.14
N ASN A 197 -28.20 -29.61 14.17
CA ASN A 197 -27.04 -30.51 14.13
C ASN A 197 -25.67 -29.85 13.93
N TRP A 198 -25.56 -28.56 14.09
CA TRP A 198 -24.29 -27.82 14.10
C TRP A 198 -24.00 -27.34 15.52
N ASP A 199 -22.88 -27.82 16.06
CA ASP A 199 -22.32 -27.28 17.28
C ASP A 199 -21.43 -26.08 16.92
N LEU A 200 -21.87 -24.87 17.24
CA LEU A 200 -21.15 -23.62 16.92
C LEU A 200 -19.75 -23.56 17.53
N ASP A 201 -19.51 -24.30 18.62
CA ASP A 201 -18.18 -24.38 19.23
C ASP A 201 -17.20 -25.21 18.40
N ARG A 202 -17.70 -25.93 17.39
CA ARG A 202 -16.90 -26.72 16.42
C ARG A 202 -16.78 -26.04 15.06
N VAL A 203 -17.48 -24.92 14.83
CA VAL A 203 -17.36 -24.11 13.60
C VAL A 203 -16.11 -23.23 13.69
N ALA A 204 -15.41 -23.07 12.59
CA ALA A 204 -14.24 -22.20 12.55
C ALA A 204 -14.62 -20.77 12.98
N PHE A 205 -13.76 -20.14 13.77
CA PHE A 205 -14.03 -18.80 14.32
C PHE A 205 -14.34 -17.77 13.25
N MET A 206 -13.63 -17.82 12.11
CA MET A 206 -13.86 -16.91 10.99
C MET A 206 -15.23 -17.12 10.35
N ASP A 207 -15.70 -18.36 10.21
CA ASP A 207 -17.03 -18.65 9.66
C ASP A 207 -18.14 -18.05 10.54
N VAL A 208 -17.97 -18.10 11.87
CA VAL A 208 -18.90 -17.46 12.80
C VAL A 208 -18.92 -15.94 12.61
N ILE A 209 -17.76 -15.30 12.45
CA ILE A 209 -17.67 -13.85 12.17
C ILE A 209 -18.32 -13.51 10.84
N ILE A 210 -18.07 -14.28 9.79
CA ILE A 210 -18.67 -14.08 8.46
C ILE A 210 -20.19 -14.16 8.56
N MET A 211 -20.72 -15.19 9.22
CA MET A 211 -22.18 -15.33 9.42
C MET A 211 -22.78 -14.20 10.25
N GLN A 212 -22.11 -13.75 11.31
CA GLN A 212 -22.56 -12.62 12.13
C GLN A 212 -22.58 -11.32 11.31
N THR A 213 -21.57 -11.10 10.47
CA THR A 213 -21.49 -9.93 9.61
C THR A 213 -22.58 -9.95 8.52
N ALA A 214 -22.81 -11.12 7.92
CA ALA A 214 -23.90 -11.32 6.97
C ALA A 214 -25.27 -11.00 7.58
N LEU A 215 -25.55 -11.50 8.79
CA LEU A 215 -26.78 -11.19 9.50
C LEU A 215 -26.90 -9.71 9.85
N ALA A 216 -25.80 -9.07 10.25
CA ALA A 216 -25.77 -7.64 10.52
C ALA A 216 -26.15 -6.82 9.28
N GLU A 217 -25.65 -7.20 8.11
CA GLU A 217 -25.99 -6.56 6.83
C GLU A 217 -27.45 -6.79 6.47
N ILE A 218 -27.89 -8.04 6.42
CA ILE A 218 -29.26 -8.41 6.03
C ILE A 218 -30.29 -7.71 6.91
N LEU A 219 -30.04 -7.63 8.21
CA LEU A 219 -31.00 -7.04 9.18
C LEU A 219 -30.91 -5.52 9.29
N SER A 220 -29.81 -4.89 8.88
CA SER A 220 -29.59 -3.45 9.05
C SER A 220 -29.64 -2.64 7.78
N PHE A 221 -29.58 -3.29 6.60
CA PHE A 221 -29.52 -2.63 5.28
C PHE A 221 -30.61 -3.17 4.34
N PRO A 222 -31.87 -2.77 4.55
CA PRO A 222 -33.01 -3.29 3.78
C PRO A 222 -32.94 -2.96 2.28
N ASN A 223 -32.11 -2.03 1.88
CA ASN A 223 -31.89 -1.65 0.48
C ASN A 223 -31.01 -2.66 -0.28
N ILE A 224 -30.29 -3.53 0.44
CA ILE A 224 -29.48 -4.60 -0.15
C ILE A 224 -30.33 -5.86 -0.21
N PRO A 225 -30.55 -6.44 -1.42
CA PRO A 225 -31.28 -7.70 -1.53
C PRO A 225 -30.57 -8.83 -0.77
N VAL A 226 -31.32 -9.61 0.00
CA VAL A 226 -30.78 -10.72 0.82
C VAL A 226 -29.97 -11.70 -0.03
N SER A 227 -30.40 -11.95 -1.26
CA SER A 227 -29.66 -12.85 -2.18
C SER A 227 -28.27 -12.30 -2.55
N VAL A 228 -28.10 -10.99 -2.62
CA VAL A 228 -26.81 -10.36 -2.87
C VAL A 228 -25.90 -10.57 -1.66
N SER A 229 -26.36 -10.19 -0.47
CA SER A 229 -25.59 -10.41 0.77
C SER A 229 -25.18 -11.88 0.93
N LEU A 230 -26.10 -12.82 0.74
CA LEU A 230 -25.78 -14.25 0.85
C LEU A 230 -24.71 -14.71 -0.14
N ASN A 231 -24.77 -14.27 -1.39
CA ASN A 231 -23.78 -14.62 -2.39
C ASN A 231 -22.40 -14.06 -2.04
N GLU A 232 -22.32 -12.78 -1.65
CA GLU A 232 -21.05 -12.13 -1.30
C GLU A 232 -20.37 -12.81 -0.09
N TYR A 233 -21.12 -13.07 0.98
CA TYR A 233 -20.56 -13.72 2.17
C TYR A 233 -20.20 -15.20 1.95
N VAL A 234 -20.88 -15.90 1.03
CA VAL A 234 -20.48 -17.25 0.61
C VAL A 234 -19.18 -17.21 -0.19
N GLU A 235 -18.98 -16.21 -1.05
CA GLU A 235 -17.70 -16.07 -1.77
C GLU A 235 -16.55 -15.70 -0.81
N ILE A 236 -16.78 -14.84 0.17
CA ILE A 236 -15.79 -14.52 1.22
C ILE A 236 -15.41 -15.78 2.01
N ALA A 237 -16.36 -16.65 2.34
CA ALA A 237 -16.10 -17.89 3.09
C ALA A 237 -15.31 -18.95 2.29
N LYS A 238 -15.14 -18.80 0.99
CA LYS A 238 -14.34 -19.70 0.14
C LYS A 238 -12.87 -19.29 0.04
N LEU A 239 -12.52 -18.08 0.45
CA LEU A 239 -11.16 -17.57 0.47
C LEU A 239 -10.38 -18.11 1.66
#